data_9c99b58b2bf0d8815ece6439b34f93e3
#
_entry.id   9c99b58b2bf0d8815ece6439b34f93e3
#
_cell.length_a   1.000
_cell.length_b   1.000
_cell.length_c   1.000
_cell.angle_alpha   90.00
_cell.angle_beta   90.00
_cell.angle_gamma   90.00
#
_symmetry.space_group_name_H-M   'P 1'
#
loop_
_entity.id
_entity.type
_entity.pdbx_description
1 polymer ?
#
loop_
_entity_poly.entity_id
_entity_poly.type
_entity_poly.pdbx_seq_one_letter_code
_entity_poly.pdbx_strand_id
1 'polypeptide(L)' 'MATNKIQTGLRLNETVYDKLKVVAERETRSMNNLIEYIVQQYLYNYEEANGSICPEQ' A
#
# COMPACT_ATOMS: atom_id res chain seq x y z
N MET A 1 -11.97 19.41 -4.96
CA MET A 1 -12.31 18.17 -5.51
C MET A 1 -11.85 17.03 -4.65
N ALA A 2 -12.69 16.17 -4.45
CA ALA A 2 -12.38 15.09 -3.56
C ALA A 2 -11.41 14.13 -4.22
N THR A 3 -10.52 13.67 -3.45
CA THR A 3 -9.68 12.60 -3.89
C THR A 3 -10.46 11.35 -3.79
N ASN A 4 -10.57 10.67 -4.86
CA ASN A 4 -11.31 9.45 -4.86
C ASN A 4 -10.39 8.30 -4.65
N LYS A 5 -10.55 7.68 -3.52
CA LYS A 5 -9.83 6.46 -3.26
C LYS A 5 -10.67 5.31 -3.72
N ILE A 6 -10.10 4.52 -4.56
CA ILE A 6 -10.80 3.35 -5.04
C ILE A 6 -10.67 2.28 -4.00
N GLN A 7 -11.80 1.74 -3.62
CA GLN A 7 -11.81 0.66 -2.65
C GLN A 7 -11.59 -0.64 -3.37
N THR A 8 -10.60 -1.37 -2.95
CA THR A 8 -10.34 -2.68 -3.51
C THR A 8 -10.38 -3.68 -2.38
N GLY A 9 -10.87 -4.85 -2.69
CA GLY A 9 -10.84 -5.93 -1.72
C GLY A 9 -9.50 -6.61 -1.78
N LEU A 10 -8.73 -6.44 -0.74
CA LEU A 10 -7.44 -7.09 -0.66
C LEU A 10 -7.56 -8.34 0.17
N ARG A 11 -7.08 -9.43 -0.39
CA ARG A 11 -7.03 -10.68 0.36
C ARG A 11 -5.61 -10.96 0.71
N LEU A 12 -5.35 -11.00 1.99
CA LEU A 12 -4.01 -11.22 2.47
C LEU A 12 -3.93 -12.57 3.15
N ASN A 13 -2.78 -13.18 3.01
CA ASN A 13 -2.48 -14.36 3.79
C ASN A 13 -2.55 -13.99 5.26
N GLU A 14 -3.05 -14.92 6.06
CA GLU A 14 -3.25 -14.68 7.47
C GLU A 14 -1.95 -14.28 8.16
N THR A 15 -0.88 -14.96 7.84
CA THR A 15 0.41 -14.67 8.44
C THR A 15 0.87 -13.28 8.05
N VAL A 16 0.67 -12.91 6.80
CA VAL A 16 1.05 -11.58 6.33
C VAL A 16 0.22 -10.52 7.03
N TYR A 17 -1.07 -10.78 7.16
CA TYR A 17 -1.95 -9.84 7.84
C TYR A 17 -1.51 -9.62 9.28
N ASP A 18 -1.21 -10.71 9.98
CA ASP A 18 -0.79 -10.60 11.37
C ASP A 18 0.48 -9.80 11.52
N LYS A 19 1.43 -10.02 10.63
CA LYS A 19 2.67 -9.27 10.67
C LYS A 19 2.46 -7.80 10.39
N LEU A 20 1.60 -7.50 9.44
CA LEU A 20 1.29 -6.12 9.14
C LEU A 20 0.63 -5.43 10.32
N LYS A 21 -0.21 -6.17 11.02
CA LYS A 21 -0.89 -5.60 12.18
C LYS A 21 0.12 -5.18 13.23
N VAL A 22 1.11 -6.02 13.47
CA VAL A 22 2.14 -5.71 14.44
C VAL A 22 2.93 -4.47 14.02
N VAL A 23 3.28 -4.39 12.75
CA VAL A 23 4.03 -3.25 12.25
C VAL A 23 3.20 -1.98 12.34
N ALA A 24 1.93 -2.07 12.01
CA ALA A 24 1.07 -0.90 12.09
C ALA A 24 1.01 -0.36 13.50
N GLU A 25 0.94 -1.24 14.47
CA GLU A 25 0.92 -0.82 15.86
C GLU A 25 2.24 -0.17 16.27
N ARG A 26 3.34 -0.75 15.83
CA ARG A 26 4.64 -0.19 16.16
C ARG A 26 4.84 1.18 15.57
N GLU A 27 4.26 1.42 14.40
CA GLU A 27 4.44 2.70 13.72
C GLU A 27 3.27 3.64 13.95
N THR A 28 2.34 3.23 14.77
CA THR A 28 1.20 4.07 15.11
C THR A 28 0.42 4.46 13.85
N ARG A 29 0.21 3.50 12.99
CA ARG A 29 -0.53 3.71 11.74
C ARG A 29 -1.73 2.80 11.72
N SER A 30 -2.75 3.22 11.00
CA SER A 30 -3.84 2.29 10.73
C SER A 30 -3.40 1.29 9.68
N MET A 31 -4.12 0.18 9.62
CA MET A 31 -3.81 -0.84 8.62
C MET A 31 -3.91 -0.27 7.21
N ASN A 32 -4.96 0.50 6.96
CA ASN A 32 -5.13 1.08 5.63
C ASN A 32 -3.96 1.99 5.26
N ASN A 33 -3.55 2.82 6.20
CA ASN A 33 -2.45 3.72 5.93
C ASN A 33 -1.15 2.97 5.72
N LEU A 34 -0.94 1.92 6.49
CA LEU A 34 0.27 1.13 6.34
C LEU A 34 0.30 0.45 4.98
N ILE A 35 -0.80 -0.15 4.59
CA ILE A 35 -0.85 -0.85 3.32
C ILE A 35 -0.65 0.13 2.18
N GLU A 36 -1.29 1.29 2.26
CA GLU A 36 -1.12 2.29 1.22
C GLU A 36 0.33 2.75 1.13
N TYR A 37 0.96 2.94 2.27
CA TYR A 37 2.35 3.34 2.30
C TYR A 37 3.24 2.30 1.63
N ILE A 38 3.00 1.03 1.94
CA ILE A 38 3.81 -0.04 1.38
C ILE A 38 3.64 -0.11 -0.12
N VAL A 39 2.41 0.01 -0.59
CA VAL A 39 2.15 -0.03 -2.02
C VAL A 39 2.84 1.12 -2.73
N GLN A 40 2.77 2.30 -2.14
CA GLN A 40 3.41 3.45 -2.74
C GLN A 40 4.92 3.28 -2.80
N GLN A 41 5.49 2.72 -1.74
CA GLN A 41 6.92 2.46 -1.71
C GLN A 41 7.33 1.46 -2.78
N TYR A 42 6.54 0.43 -2.94
CA TYR A 42 6.83 -0.55 -3.97
C TYR A 42 6.79 0.07 -5.36
N LEU A 43 5.77 0.87 -5.61
CA LEU A 43 5.64 1.51 -6.91
C LEU A 43 6.77 2.48 -7.16
N TYR A 44 7.15 3.23 -6.13
CA TYR A 44 8.26 4.16 -6.26
C TYR A 44 9.54 3.43 -6.64
N ASN A 45 9.82 2.34 -5.95
CA ASN A 45 11.01 1.56 -6.24
C ASN A 45 10.96 0.94 -7.63
N TYR A 46 9.78 0.51 -8.03
CA TYR A 46 9.62 -0.07 -9.35
C TYR A 46 9.92 0.96 -10.43
N GLU A 47 9.43 2.18 -10.23
CA GLU A 47 9.65 3.22 -11.22
C GLU A 47 11.12 3.64 -11.27
N GLU A 48 11.80 3.60 -10.15
CA GLU A 48 13.22 3.88 -10.15
C GLU A 48 13.98 2.89 -11.00
N ALA A 49 13.57 1.65 -10.96
CA ALA A 49 14.27 0.61 -11.70
C ALA A 49 13.82 0.50 -13.14
N ASN A 50 12.56 0.80 -13.42
CA ASN A 50 11.97 0.50 -14.72
C ASN A 50 11.40 1.71 -15.44
N GLY A 51 11.45 2.88 -14.83
CA GLY A 51 10.91 4.07 -15.45
C GLY A 51 9.50 4.35 -14.99
N SER A 52 9.04 5.54 -15.29
CA SER A 52 7.74 5.99 -14.84
C SER A 52 6.62 5.15 -15.39
N ILE A 53 5.61 4.97 -14.57
CA ILE A 53 4.41 4.27 -14.98
C ILE A 53 3.35 5.30 -15.29
N CYS A 54 2.80 5.23 -16.49
CA CYS A 54 1.73 6.13 -16.86
C CYS A 54 0.43 5.36 -16.85
N PRO A 55 -0.44 5.63 -15.90
CA PRO A 55 -1.70 4.91 -15.87
C PRO A 55 -2.53 5.28 -17.08
N GLU A 56 -3.19 4.29 -17.61
CA GLU A 56 -4.09 4.50 -18.73
C GLU A 56 -5.45 4.89 -18.23
N GLN A 57 -6.10 5.78 -18.94
CA GLN A 57 -7.40 6.23 -18.53
C GLN A 57 -8.49 5.53 -19.30
#